data_6c56876479dd38e750d935471d4b5353
#
_entry.id   6c56876479dd38e750d935471d4b5353
#
_cell.length_a   1.000
_cell.length_b   1.000
_cell.length_c   1.000
_cell.angle_alpha   90.00
_cell.angle_beta   90.00
_cell.angle_gamma   90.00
#
_symmetry.space_group_name_H-M   'P 1'
#
loop_
_entity.id
_entity.type
_entity.pdbx_description
1 polymer ?
#
loop_
_entity_poly.entity_id
_entity_poly.type
_entity_poly.pdbx_seq_one_letter_code
_entity_poly.pdbx_strand_id
1 'polypeptide(L)'
;MPNIKSIVDYGADPTGRVDSTKAIKRCIQAIKDESGGCLVIPSGEYITGAIQLCSNLTIEVCAGATLKFVADSKRYPLVTSRWEGADSIVHQACIYGTQVHNITIKGQGTIDGNGRYWWDNFKSKSLNNPRPYLISIEHSNNIKIQDIQLVNSPSWTVHPMESTRILIQNILVENPIDSPNTDGINPESCRDVRIENCIFNVGDDCIAIKSGTEDAIRKSPCEDIIITNCTMNHGHGGVVIGSEMSGDIRRVMITDCIFNDTDRGIRMKTRRGRGGKVSDITVDNILMTNTICPLVINSYYFCGPGGKYSVVADKEKQPINNQTPYYENITISNITARKTRACAAFIYGLPEAPIRNLRLTNIAIDLVKDHTLPAVEPAMIQDGQKMRAEKLFMVNTENTKITNMTVDGMNTQLFYTEKNNLNLKND
;
A
#
# COMPACT_ATOMS: atom_id res chain seq x y z
N MET A 1 32.51 6.79 21.24
CA MET A 1 32.51 6.41 19.82
C MET A 1 31.19 5.81 19.50
N PRO A 2 30.63 5.92 18.30
CA PRO A 2 29.38 5.23 17.98
C PRO A 2 29.57 3.72 18.18
N ASN A 3 28.59 3.06 18.79
CA ASN A 3 28.58 1.61 18.98
C ASN A 3 28.26 0.93 17.63
N ILE A 4 29.29 0.55 16.88
CA ILE A 4 29.17 -0.10 15.57
C ILE A 4 29.68 -1.53 15.68
N LYS A 5 28.85 -2.50 15.27
CA LYS A 5 29.19 -3.93 15.32
C LYS A 5 28.90 -4.57 13.96
N SER A 6 29.88 -5.28 13.42
CA SER A 6 29.74 -6.06 12.20
C SER A 6 29.23 -7.47 12.50
N ILE A 7 28.25 -7.97 11.74
CA ILE A 7 27.75 -9.34 11.90
C ILE A 7 28.86 -10.39 11.67
N VAL A 8 29.88 -10.07 10.87
CA VAL A 8 31.02 -10.96 10.61
C VAL A 8 31.85 -11.20 11.88
N ASP A 9 31.99 -10.19 12.75
CA ASP A 9 32.71 -10.33 14.04
C ASP A 9 31.97 -11.28 15.00
N TYR A 10 30.69 -11.54 14.73
CA TYR A 10 29.84 -12.51 15.45
C TYR A 10 29.72 -13.86 14.73
N GLY A 11 30.48 -14.07 13.65
CA GLY A 11 30.59 -15.31 12.90
C GLY A 11 29.53 -15.49 11.82
N ALA A 12 29.02 -14.39 11.22
CA ALA A 12 28.22 -14.47 10.01
C ALA A 12 29.08 -14.86 8.80
N ASP A 13 28.51 -15.70 7.93
CA ASP A 13 29.19 -16.18 6.72
C ASP A 13 28.81 -15.32 5.51
N PRO A 14 29.76 -14.58 4.91
CA PRO A 14 29.49 -13.71 3.77
C PRO A 14 29.35 -14.45 2.43
N THR A 15 29.47 -15.79 2.43
CA THR A 15 29.39 -16.58 1.19
C THR A 15 28.00 -17.09 0.87
N GLY A 16 27.03 -16.88 1.76
CA GLY A 16 25.66 -17.38 1.58
C GLY A 16 25.50 -18.90 1.71
N ARG A 17 26.49 -19.61 2.27
CA ARG A 17 26.46 -21.06 2.42
C ARG A 17 26.03 -21.51 3.81
N VAL A 18 26.27 -20.69 4.82
CA VAL A 18 25.96 -20.99 6.23
C VAL A 18 24.94 -20.00 6.75
N ASP A 19 23.98 -20.50 7.50
CA ASP A 19 22.94 -19.71 8.15
C ASP A 19 23.51 -18.77 9.22
N SER A 20 23.41 -17.47 8.98
CA SER A 20 23.93 -16.40 9.83
C SER A 20 22.94 -15.93 10.92
N THR A 21 21.77 -16.56 11.06
CA THR A 21 20.72 -16.14 12.03
C THR A 21 21.28 -15.99 13.45
N LYS A 22 22.08 -16.97 13.91
CA LYS A 22 22.65 -16.94 15.28
C LYS A 22 23.65 -15.81 15.45
N ALA A 23 24.47 -15.52 14.42
CA ALA A 23 25.43 -14.43 14.43
C ALA A 23 24.72 -13.07 14.50
N ILE A 24 23.71 -12.85 13.66
CA ILE A 24 22.90 -11.63 13.65
C ILE A 24 22.20 -11.44 15.01
N LYS A 25 21.57 -12.47 15.57
CA LYS A 25 20.92 -12.40 16.90
C LYS A 25 21.92 -12.02 18.01
N ARG A 26 23.13 -12.60 18.02
CA ARG A 26 24.18 -12.23 19.00
C ARG A 26 24.63 -10.79 18.83
N CYS A 27 24.80 -10.33 17.60
CA CYS A 27 25.17 -8.95 17.31
C CYS A 27 24.09 -7.96 17.80
N ILE A 28 22.80 -8.22 17.53
CA ILE A 28 21.68 -7.41 18.01
C ILE A 28 21.63 -7.41 19.55
N GLN A 29 21.83 -8.58 20.19
CA GLN A 29 21.83 -8.66 21.64
C GLN A 29 22.95 -7.81 22.26
N ALA A 30 24.16 -7.87 21.70
CA ALA A 30 25.29 -7.06 22.16
C ALA A 30 25.02 -5.53 21.97
N ILE A 31 24.34 -5.14 20.91
CA ILE A 31 23.92 -3.74 20.69
C ILE A 31 22.86 -3.34 21.73
N LYS A 32 21.89 -4.22 22.01
CA LYS A 32 20.85 -4.00 22.99
C LYS A 32 21.42 -3.82 24.40
N ASP A 33 22.39 -4.65 24.78
CA ASP A 33 23.05 -4.60 26.10
C ASP A 33 23.81 -3.28 26.31
N GLU A 34 24.26 -2.64 25.23
CA GLU A 34 24.89 -1.31 25.22
C GLU A 34 23.89 -0.16 24.95
N SER A 35 22.59 -0.42 25.11
CA SER A 35 21.49 0.57 24.97
C SER A 35 21.30 1.14 23.57
N GLY A 36 21.87 0.51 22.54
CA GLY A 36 21.68 0.89 21.14
C GLY A 36 22.98 0.90 20.34
N GLY A 37 22.87 1.02 19.02
CA GLY A 37 24.03 1.06 18.13
C GLY A 37 23.69 0.74 16.67
N CYS A 38 24.73 0.49 15.89
CA CYS A 38 24.65 0.16 14.47
C CYS A 38 25.11 -1.27 14.22
N LEU A 39 24.24 -2.10 13.67
CA LEU A 39 24.56 -3.41 13.11
C LEU A 39 24.92 -3.22 11.64
N VAL A 40 26.13 -3.59 11.27
CA VAL A 40 26.62 -3.49 9.90
C VAL A 40 26.63 -4.87 9.24
N ILE A 41 26.06 -4.94 8.04
CA ILE A 41 26.08 -6.09 7.14
C ILE A 41 27.03 -5.74 5.98
N PRO A 42 28.31 -6.16 6.04
CA PRO A 42 29.30 -5.85 5.00
C PRO A 42 28.98 -6.52 3.66
N SER A 43 29.69 -6.14 2.58
CA SER A 43 29.56 -6.79 1.27
C SER A 43 29.65 -8.32 1.38
N GLY A 44 28.77 -9.03 0.67
CA GLY A 44 28.64 -10.49 0.68
C GLY A 44 27.17 -10.93 0.64
N GLU A 45 26.94 -12.23 0.57
CA GLU A 45 25.60 -12.81 0.67
C GLU A 45 25.42 -13.47 2.04
N TYR A 46 24.37 -13.11 2.76
CA TYR A 46 24.08 -13.64 4.10
C TYR A 46 22.69 -14.26 4.14
N ILE A 47 22.60 -15.54 4.53
CA ILE A 47 21.34 -16.25 4.69
C ILE A 47 20.90 -16.14 6.15
N THR A 48 19.63 -15.79 6.39
CA THR A 48 19.08 -15.64 7.75
C THR A 48 17.61 -16.05 7.84
N GLY A 49 17.18 -16.50 9.01
CA GLY A 49 15.79 -16.56 9.42
C GLY A 49 15.29 -15.21 9.93
N ALA A 50 14.10 -15.19 10.55
CA ALA A 50 13.50 -13.97 11.07
C ALA A 50 14.41 -13.21 12.06
N ILE A 51 14.45 -11.89 11.91
CA ILE A 51 15.22 -10.96 12.73
C ILE A 51 14.27 -10.17 13.63
N GLN A 52 14.56 -10.15 14.93
CA GLN A 52 13.84 -9.34 15.91
C GLN A 52 14.61 -8.05 16.19
N LEU A 53 13.97 -6.89 16.01
CA LEU A 53 14.54 -5.57 16.29
C LEU A 53 14.51 -5.27 17.81
N CYS A 54 15.40 -4.40 18.25
CA CYS A 54 15.37 -3.75 19.55
C CYS A 54 15.40 -2.22 19.40
N SER A 55 15.03 -1.48 20.42
CA SER A 55 15.09 -0.01 20.37
C SER A 55 16.51 0.53 20.18
N ASN A 56 16.61 1.72 19.57
CA ASN A 56 17.87 2.42 19.29
C ASN A 56 18.81 1.63 18.34
N LEU A 57 18.24 0.91 17.36
CA LEU A 57 19.00 0.07 16.42
C LEU A 57 19.01 0.69 15.02
N THR A 58 20.22 0.82 14.48
CA THR A 58 20.43 1.00 13.05
C THR A 58 20.87 -0.33 12.44
N ILE A 59 20.23 -0.78 11.37
CA ILE A 59 20.71 -1.85 10.49
C ILE A 59 21.22 -1.20 9.22
N GLU A 60 22.51 -1.37 8.93
CA GLU A 60 23.16 -0.85 7.73
C GLU A 60 23.58 -2.01 6.82
N VAL A 61 22.91 -2.14 5.67
CA VAL A 61 23.23 -3.13 4.63
C VAL A 61 24.12 -2.45 3.61
N CYS A 62 25.42 -2.73 3.65
CA CYS A 62 26.41 -2.05 2.82
C CYS A 62 26.22 -2.34 1.32
N ALA A 63 26.79 -1.49 0.47
CA ALA A 63 26.87 -1.74 -0.97
C ALA A 63 27.50 -3.13 -1.25
N GLY A 64 26.87 -3.89 -2.14
CA GLY A 64 27.28 -5.27 -2.46
C GLY A 64 26.92 -6.31 -1.40
N ALA A 65 26.18 -5.93 -0.35
CA ALA A 65 25.60 -6.89 0.60
C ALA A 65 24.20 -7.33 0.17
N THR A 66 23.93 -8.61 0.30
CA THR A 66 22.56 -9.18 0.17
C THR A 66 22.21 -9.93 1.45
N LEU A 67 21.17 -9.44 2.14
CA LEU A 67 20.57 -10.15 3.28
C LEU A 67 19.37 -10.96 2.77
N LYS A 68 19.54 -12.28 2.62
CA LYS A 68 18.55 -13.17 2.05
C LYS A 68 17.86 -14.01 3.11
N PHE A 69 16.54 -14.04 3.08
CA PHE A 69 15.75 -14.79 4.04
C PHE A 69 15.54 -16.25 3.61
N VAL A 70 15.60 -17.17 4.57
CA VAL A 70 15.42 -18.60 4.30
C VAL A 70 13.97 -18.91 3.87
N ALA A 71 13.83 -19.81 2.92
CA ALA A 71 12.53 -20.28 2.41
C ALA A 71 12.05 -21.51 3.22
N ASP A 72 11.81 -21.34 4.52
CA ASP A 72 11.35 -22.38 5.44
C ASP A 72 10.48 -21.75 6.54
N SER A 73 9.19 -22.07 6.57
CA SER A 73 8.22 -21.52 7.53
C SER A 73 8.58 -21.79 9.00
N LYS A 74 9.31 -22.87 9.29
CA LYS A 74 9.77 -23.19 10.65
C LYS A 74 10.78 -22.20 11.22
N ARG A 75 11.36 -21.34 10.37
CA ARG A 75 12.33 -20.32 10.76
C ARG A 75 11.67 -18.98 11.13
N TYR A 76 10.33 -18.93 11.03
CA TYR A 76 9.51 -17.75 11.34
C TYR A 76 8.54 -18.10 12.48
N PRO A 77 8.82 -17.70 13.71
CA PRO A 77 7.92 -17.93 14.84
C PRO A 77 6.51 -17.39 14.54
N LEU A 78 5.49 -18.04 15.09
CA LEU A 78 4.14 -17.51 15.06
C LEU A 78 3.98 -16.41 16.10
N VAL A 79 3.40 -15.29 15.69
CA VAL A 79 3.12 -14.13 16.54
C VAL A 79 1.69 -13.67 16.36
N THR A 80 1.13 -13.03 17.38
CA THR A 80 -0.13 -12.29 17.23
C THR A 80 0.19 -10.96 16.56
N SER A 81 -0.44 -10.70 15.41
CA SER A 81 -0.32 -9.48 14.66
C SER A 81 -1.59 -9.27 13.84
N ARG A 82 -1.55 -8.52 12.78
CA ARG A 82 -2.67 -8.26 11.89
C ARG A 82 -2.39 -8.80 10.49
N TRP A 83 -3.37 -9.46 9.89
CA TRP A 83 -3.34 -9.89 8.49
C TRP A 83 -4.54 -9.32 7.75
N GLU A 84 -4.27 -8.60 6.65
CA GLU A 84 -5.30 -7.94 5.84
C GLU A 84 -6.32 -7.15 6.71
N GLY A 85 -5.80 -6.44 7.70
CA GLY A 85 -6.58 -5.57 8.58
C GLY A 85 -7.33 -6.25 9.74
N ALA A 86 -7.23 -7.58 9.90
CA ALA A 86 -7.83 -8.33 11.01
C ALA A 86 -6.76 -8.96 11.91
N ASP A 87 -6.98 -8.94 13.23
CA ASP A 87 -6.06 -9.55 14.18
C ASP A 87 -5.99 -11.07 13.96
N SER A 88 -4.79 -11.62 13.89
CA SER A 88 -4.54 -13.02 13.53
C SER A 88 -3.22 -13.54 14.08
N ILE A 89 -3.06 -14.87 14.08
CA ILE A 89 -1.76 -15.51 14.30
C ILE A 89 -1.08 -15.68 12.95
N VAL A 90 0.07 -15.03 12.78
CA VAL A 90 0.81 -14.95 11.51
C VAL A 90 2.25 -15.44 11.71
N HIS A 91 2.92 -15.79 10.62
CA HIS A 91 4.38 -15.93 10.67
C HIS A 91 5.01 -14.56 10.92
N GLN A 92 5.91 -14.48 11.91
CA GLN A 92 6.67 -13.26 12.20
C GLN A 92 7.31 -12.73 10.91
N ALA A 93 7.24 -11.41 10.70
CA ALA A 93 7.89 -10.78 9.56
C ALA A 93 9.39 -11.11 9.48
N CYS A 94 9.95 -11.08 8.30
CA CYS A 94 11.38 -11.32 8.09
C CYS A 94 12.22 -10.40 8.97
N ILE A 95 11.90 -9.10 9.01
CA ILE A 95 12.41 -8.13 9.98
C ILE A 95 11.22 -7.60 10.79
N TYR A 96 11.21 -7.86 12.08
CA TYR A 96 10.08 -7.60 12.96
C TYR A 96 10.46 -6.74 14.16
N GLY A 97 9.67 -5.73 14.44
CA GLY A 97 9.78 -4.92 15.64
C GLY A 97 8.41 -4.64 16.25
N THR A 98 8.29 -4.77 17.56
CA THR A 98 7.09 -4.33 18.27
C THR A 98 7.48 -3.59 19.53
N GLN A 99 6.78 -2.48 19.83
CA GLN A 99 7.04 -1.61 20.97
C GLN A 99 8.52 -1.11 21.01
N VAL A 100 9.09 -0.82 19.85
CA VAL A 100 10.46 -0.31 19.71
C VAL A 100 10.46 1.16 19.29
N HIS A 101 11.58 1.82 19.47
CA HIS A 101 11.76 3.21 19.06
C HIS A 101 13.16 3.48 18.52
N ASN A 102 13.29 4.54 17.71
CA ASN A 102 14.55 4.94 17.08
C ASN A 102 15.14 3.80 16.23
N ILE A 103 14.36 3.33 15.26
CA ILE A 103 14.79 2.28 14.32
C ILE A 103 15.21 2.94 13.01
N THR A 104 16.36 2.52 12.49
CA THR A 104 16.79 2.88 11.14
C THR A 104 17.20 1.62 10.39
N ILE A 105 16.65 1.40 9.20
CA ILE A 105 17.08 0.38 8.25
C ILE A 105 17.57 1.15 7.01
N LYS A 106 18.83 1.00 6.66
CA LYS A 106 19.46 1.80 5.59
C LYS A 106 20.58 1.07 4.87
N GLY A 107 21.06 1.68 3.80
CA GLY A 107 22.29 1.27 3.09
C GLY A 107 22.04 1.06 1.60
N GLN A 108 23.11 0.76 0.85
CA GLN A 108 23.04 0.56 -0.60
C GLN A 108 23.02 -0.92 -1.01
N GLY A 109 22.72 -1.80 -0.07
CA GLY A 109 22.59 -3.24 -0.31
C GLY A 109 21.15 -3.66 -0.54
N THR A 110 20.94 -4.98 -0.54
CA THR A 110 19.65 -5.60 -0.86
C THR A 110 19.15 -6.43 0.33
N ILE A 111 17.87 -6.30 0.64
CA ILE A 111 17.13 -7.23 1.50
C ILE A 111 16.23 -8.07 0.61
N ASP A 112 16.51 -9.37 0.52
CA ASP A 112 15.78 -10.34 -0.32
C ASP A 112 14.92 -11.25 0.55
N GLY A 113 13.60 -11.07 0.44
CA GLY A 113 12.61 -11.87 1.16
C GLY A 113 12.50 -13.32 0.69
N ASN A 114 13.12 -13.64 -0.48
CA ASN A 114 13.10 -14.99 -1.07
C ASN A 114 11.67 -15.58 -1.14
N GLY A 115 10.72 -14.75 -1.61
CA GLY A 115 9.27 -14.96 -1.48
C GLY A 115 8.71 -16.15 -2.26
N ARG A 116 9.44 -16.72 -3.24
CA ARG A 116 8.93 -17.78 -4.13
C ARG A 116 8.30 -18.95 -3.38
N TYR A 117 8.98 -19.45 -2.35
CA TYR A 117 8.44 -20.52 -1.48
C TYR A 117 7.07 -20.15 -0.90
N TRP A 118 6.93 -18.93 -0.42
CA TRP A 118 5.70 -18.44 0.21
C TRP A 118 4.56 -18.27 -0.80
N TRP A 119 4.87 -17.80 -2.02
CA TRP A 119 3.87 -17.62 -3.09
C TRP A 119 3.36 -18.96 -3.61
N ASP A 120 4.23 -19.94 -3.80
CA ASP A 120 3.86 -21.28 -4.27
C ASP A 120 2.99 -22.00 -3.22
N ASN A 121 3.35 -21.89 -1.93
CA ASN A 121 2.56 -22.47 -0.83
C ASN A 121 1.23 -21.73 -0.63
N PHE A 122 1.17 -20.42 -0.87
CA PHE A 122 -0.09 -19.67 -0.86
C PHE A 122 -1.02 -20.10 -2.01
N LYS A 123 -0.49 -20.18 -3.22
CA LYS A 123 -1.25 -20.61 -4.41
C LYS A 123 -1.78 -22.04 -4.26
N SER A 124 -1.01 -22.93 -3.65
CA SER A 124 -1.42 -24.33 -3.37
C SER A 124 -2.25 -24.49 -2.09
N LYS A 125 -2.48 -23.40 -1.32
CA LYS A 125 -3.21 -23.40 -0.04
C LYS A 125 -2.62 -24.37 1.01
N SER A 126 -1.31 -24.54 1.01
CA SER A 126 -0.60 -25.44 1.93
C SER A 126 -0.14 -24.78 3.23
N LEU A 127 -0.32 -23.46 3.38
CA LEU A 127 0.02 -22.73 4.60
C LEU A 127 -1.14 -22.75 5.59
N ASN A 128 -0.84 -23.08 6.85
CA ASN A 128 -1.80 -23.03 7.95
C ASN A 128 -1.98 -21.62 8.53
N ASN A 129 -0.97 -20.77 8.39
CA ASN A 129 -0.96 -19.39 8.87
C ASN A 129 -0.56 -18.44 7.75
N PRO A 130 -0.95 -17.17 7.82
CA PRO A 130 -0.55 -16.15 6.85
C PRO A 130 0.98 -16.04 6.68
N ARG A 131 1.39 -15.68 5.48
CA ARG A 131 2.78 -15.46 5.09
C ARG A 131 3.40 -14.31 5.90
N PRO A 132 4.73 -14.30 6.13
CA PRO A 132 5.38 -13.16 6.75
C PRO A 132 5.36 -11.93 5.85
N TYR A 133 5.35 -10.73 6.42
CA TYR A 133 5.77 -9.51 5.75
C TYR A 133 7.30 -9.47 5.64
N LEU A 134 7.86 -8.67 4.71
CA LEU A 134 9.32 -8.51 4.69
C LEU A 134 9.79 -7.67 5.89
N ILE A 135 9.18 -6.52 6.10
CA ILE A 135 9.44 -5.65 7.25
C ILE A 135 8.12 -5.29 7.92
N SER A 136 7.94 -5.64 9.19
CA SER A 136 6.81 -5.18 10.00
C SER A 136 7.30 -4.54 11.29
N ILE A 137 6.86 -3.30 11.56
CA ILE A 137 7.22 -2.55 12.76
C ILE A 137 5.93 -2.00 13.39
N GLU A 138 5.59 -2.54 14.56
CA GLU A 138 4.28 -2.38 15.19
C GLU A 138 4.37 -1.62 16.51
N HIS A 139 3.35 -0.82 16.85
CA HIS A 139 3.25 -0.09 18.10
C HIS A 139 4.51 0.71 18.46
N SER A 140 5.15 1.32 17.48
CA SER A 140 6.51 1.83 17.55
C SER A 140 6.59 3.30 17.13
N ASN A 141 7.72 3.92 17.36
CA ASN A 141 7.89 5.32 16.96
C ASN A 141 9.32 5.66 16.50
N ASN A 142 9.43 6.71 15.68
CA ASN A 142 10.69 7.18 15.09
C ASN A 142 11.37 6.08 14.27
N ILE A 143 10.73 5.73 13.15
CA ILE A 143 11.13 4.68 12.23
C ILE A 143 11.64 5.32 10.95
N LYS A 144 12.83 4.91 10.47
CA LYS A 144 13.39 5.32 9.20
C LYS A 144 13.78 4.10 8.36
N ILE A 145 13.37 4.09 7.09
CA ILE A 145 13.80 3.09 6.10
C ILE A 145 14.27 3.87 4.88
N GLN A 146 15.55 3.75 4.53
CA GLN A 146 16.12 4.64 3.52
C GLN A 146 17.29 4.04 2.73
N ASP A 147 17.44 4.50 1.48
CA ASP A 147 18.59 4.22 0.62
C ASP A 147 18.87 2.73 0.40
N ILE A 148 17.84 1.89 0.34
CA ILE A 148 17.96 0.42 0.32
C ILE A 148 17.05 -0.21 -0.73
N GLN A 149 17.46 -1.38 -1.24
CA GLN A 149 16.66 -2.19 -2.14
C GLN A 149 15.97 -3.33 -1.37
N LEU A 150 14.63 -3.48 -1.59
CA LEU A 150 13.78 -4.51 -0.99
C LEU A 150 13.19 -5.37 -2.12
N VAL A 151 13.47 -6.67 -2.11
CA VAL A 151 13.07 -7.52 -3.23
C VAL A 151 12.42 -8.81 -2.75
N ASN A 152 11.59 -9.41 -3.62
CA ASN A 152 10.99 -10.73 -3.44
C ASN A 152 10.31 -10.91 -2.07
N SER A 153 9.51 -9.95 -1.65
CA SER A 153 8.78 -10.05 -0.39
C SER A 153 7.86 -11.26 -0.34
N PRO A 154 7.76 -11.99 0.77
CA PRO A 154 6.81 -13.10 0.91
C PRO A 154 5.34 -12.67 0.79
N SER A 155 5.01 -11.46 1.24
CA SER A 155 3.72 -10.78 1.11
C SER A 155 3.95 -9.25 1.10
N TRP A 156 3.20 -8.40 1.85
CA TRP A 156 3.46 -6.97 1.92
C TRP A 156 4.92 -6.66 2.28
N THR A 157 5.53 -5.71 1.58
CA THR A 157 6.96 -5.47 1.72
C THR A 157 7.30 -4.65 2.97
N VAL A 158 6.67 -3.49 3.15
CA VAL A 158 6.89 -2.65 4.34
C VAL A 158 5.55 -2.37 5.01
N HIS A 159 5.36 -2.88 6.22
CA HIS A 159 4.13 -2.76 6.99
C HIS A 159 4.39 -2.15 8.37
N PRO A 160 4.45 -0.83 8.49
CA PRO A 160 4.33 -0.17 9.80
C PRO A 160 2.88 -0.21 10.26
N MET A 161 2.65 -0.61 11.52
CA MET A 161 1.32 -0.71 12.10
C MET A 161 1.23 0.00 13.45
N GLU A 162 0.17 0.77 13.67
CA GLU A 162 -0.06 1.53 14.92
C GLU A 162 1.19 2.28 15.41
N SER A 163 1.92 2.87 14.47
CA SER A 163 3.24 3.49 14.69
C SER A 163 3.23 4.97 14.29
N THR A 164 4.20 5.74 14.80
CA THR A 164 4.26 7.18 14.58
C THR A 164 5.64 7.68 14.18
N ARG A 165 5.72 8.83 13.50
CA ARG A 165 6.96 9.44 13.00
C ARG A 165 7.76 8.46 12.13
N ILE A 166 7.21 8.20 10.96
CA ILE A 166 7.74 7.22 10.00
C ILE A 166 8.26 7.97 8.79
N LEU A 167 9.52 7.74 8.44
CA LEU A 167 10.14 8.23 7.21
C LEU A 167 10.60 7.05 6.36
N ILE A 168 10.08 6.95 5.14
CA ILE A 168 10.52 5.98 4.14
C ILE A 168 10.94 6.76 2.91
N GLN A 169 12.23 6.69 2.56
CA GLN A 169 12.77 7.50 1.48
C GLN A 169 13.85 6.79 0.66
N ASN A 170 13.94 7.14 -0.62
CA ASN A 170 14.99 6.64 -1.54
C ASN A 170 15.07 5.11 -1.60
N ILE A 171 13.97 4.39 -1.43
CA ILE A 171 13.97 2.94 -1.52
C ILE A 171 13.53 2.47 -2.91
N LEU A 172 14.06 1.33 -3.33
CA LEU A 172 13.58 0.58 -4.48
C LEU A 172 12.89 -0.69 -3.98
N VAL A 173 11.62 -0.87 -4.37
CA VAL A 173 10.86 -2.09 -4.06
C VAL A 173 10.60 -2.84 -5.36
N GLU A 174 11.09 -4.09 -5.45
CA GLU A 174 10.92 -4.95 -6.61
C GLU A 174 10.38 -6.32 -6.24
N ASN A 175 9.17 -6.60 -6.66
CA ASN A 175 8.52 -7.90 -6.54
C ASN A 175 8.01 -8.34 -7.91
N PRO A 176 8.06 -9.62 -8.25
CA PRO A 176 7.51 -10.10 -9.52
C PRO A 176 6.05 -9.70 -9.71
N ILE A 177 5.68 -9.37 -10.94
CA ILE A 177 4.36 -8.87 -11.34
C ILE A 177 3.22 -9.85 -10.99
N ASP A 178 3.50 -11.15 -10.93
CA ASP A 178 2.56 -12.22 -10.62
C ASP A 178 2.63 -12.71 -9.16
N SER A 179 3.42 -12.03 -8.32
CA SER A 179 3.55 -12.37 -6.91
C SER A 179 2.36 -11.87 -6.09
N PRO A 180 1.66 -12.76 -5.35
CA PRO A 180 0.42 -12.40 -4.68
C PRO A 180 0.65 -11.54 -3.42
N ASN A 181 -0.12 -10.48 -3.27
CA ASN A 181 -0.12 -9.55 -2.13
C ASN A 181 1.28 -8.98 -1.80
N THR A 182 2.07 -8.70 -2.82
CA THR A 182 3.40 -8.11 -2.63
C THR A 182 3.34 -6.60 -2.78
N ASP A 183 2.44 -5.99 -2.02
CA ASP A 183 2.33 -4.54 -1.90
C ASP A 183 3.67 -3.92 -1.50
N GLY A 184 3.93 -2.68 -1.92
CA GLY A 184 5.17 -1.99 -1.59
C GLY A 184 5.18 -1.48 -0.15
N ILE A 185 4.37 -0.50 0.20
CA ILE A 185 4.30 0.07 1.55
C ILE A 185 2.85 0.15 2.01
N ASN A 186 2.57 -0.41 3.18
CA ASN A 186 1.23 -0.46 3.78
C ASN A 186 1.23 0.19 5.17
N PRO A 187 1.20 1.52 5.30
CA PRO A 187 1.01 2.14 6.60
C PRO A 187 -0.40 1.83 7.11
N GLU A 188 -0.51 1.14 8.25
CA GLU A 188 -1.77 0.75 8.85
C GLU A 188 -1.96 1.39 10.23
N SER A 189 -3.01 2.19 10.39
CA SER A 189 -3.29 2.92 11.64
C SER A 189 -2.10 3.76 12.14
N CYS A 190 -1.32 4.33 11.23
CA CYS A 190 -0.11 5.10 11.51
C CYS A 190 -0.39 6.61 11.53
N ARG A 191 0.50 7.38 12.17
CA ARG A 191 0.45 8.82 12.18
C ARG A 191 1.81 9.45 11.91
N ASP A 192 1.80 10.60 11.20
CA ASP A 192 3.01 11.34 10.83
C ASP A 192 3.94 10.46 9.97
N VAL A 193 3.48 10.17 8.75
CA VAL A 193 4.16 9.30 7.79
C VAL A 193 4.64 10.12 6.60
N ARG A 194 5.89 9.95 6.22
CA ARG A 194 6.50 10.51 5.01
C ARG A 194 7.03 9.39 4.14
N ILE A 195 6.58 9.34 2.88
CA ILE A 195 7.05 8.40 1.86
C ILE A 195 7.49 9.25 0.67
N GLU A 196 8.79 9.26 0.37
CA GLU A 196 9.35 10.17 -0.61
C GLU A 196 10.49 9.56 -1.43
N ASN A 197 10.60 9.96 -2.71
CA ASN A 197 11.66 9.54 -3.62
C ASN A 197 11.79 8.02 -3.78
N CYS A 198 10.68 7.28 -3.69
CA CYS A 198 10.67 5.81 -3.77
C CYS A 198 10.27 5.33 -5.15
N ILE A 199 10.78 4.16 -5.53
CA ILE A 199 10.44 3.48 -6.80
C ILE A 199 9.81 2.13 -6.49
N PHE A 200 8.68 1.85 -7.14
CA PHE A 200 7.92 0.61 -6.93
C PHE A 200 7.71 -0.13 -8.25
N ASN A 201 7.94 -1.44 -8.20
CA ASN A 201 7.59 -2.40 -9.22
C ASN A 201 7.10 -3.65 -8.48
N VAL A 202 5.79 -3.84 -8.35
CA VAL A 202 5.21 -4.78 -7.40
C VAL A 202 4.06 -5.60 -8.00
N GLY A 203 3.74 -6.73 -7.37
CA GLY A 203 2.68 -7.62 -7.82
C GLY A 203 1.28 -7.26 -7.27
N ASP A 204 1.16 -6.27 -6.37
CA ASP A 204 -0.11 -5.77 -5.86
C ASP A 204 -0.06 -4.23 -5.74
N ASP A 205 -0.66 -3.58 -4.76
CA ASP A 205 -0.70 -2.11 -4.64
C ASP A 205 0.70 -1.52 -4.31
N CYS A 206 1.13 -0.43 -4.98
CA CYS A 206 2.45 0.16 -4.70
C CYS A 206 2.51 0.78 -3.30
N ILE A 207 1.53 1.61 -2.96
CA ILE A 207 1.35 2.14 -1.59
C ILE A 207 -0.12 1.96 -1.23
N ALA A 208 -0.43 1.30 -0.11
CA ALA A 208 -1.80 1.12 0.34
C ALA A 208 -2.00 1.53 1.80
N ILE A 209 -2.67 2.66 2.00
CA ILE A 209 -2.98 3.24 3.32
C ILE A 209 -4.16 2.50 3.92
N LYS A 210 -4.01 2.01 5.14
CA LYS A 210 -4.97 1.13 5.81
C LYS A 210 -5.22 1.55 7.27
N SER A 211 -6.37 1.15 7.83
CA SER A 211 -6.70 1.38 9.25
C SER A 211 -7.59 0.27 9.84
N GLY A 212 -7.26 -0.96 9.48
CA GLY A 212 -7.97 -2.14 9.98
C GLY A 212 -9.33 -2.39 9.35
N THR A 213 -9.84 -3.59 9.57
CA THR A 213 -11.18 -4.02 9.17
C THR A 213 -12.20 -3.83 10.30
N GLU A 214 -13.47 -4.15 10.02
CA GLU A 214 -14.54 -4.23 11.04
C GLU A 214 -14.20 -5.21 12.18
N ASP A 215 -13.38 -6.22 11.90
CA ASP A 215 -12.97 -7.28 12.83
C ASP A 215 -11.68 -6.95 13.62
N ALA A 216 -11.05 -5.80 13.33
CA ALA A 216 -9.89 -5.37 14.11
C ALA A 216 -10.30 -5.06 15.57
N ILE A 217 -9.57 -5.63 16.52
CA ILE A 217 -9.79 -5.40 17.95
C ILE A 217 -9.62 -3.92 18.28
N ARG A 218 -8.58 -3.31 17.72
CA ARG A 218 -8.33 -1.87 17.85
C ARG A 218 -8.49 -1.17 16.52
N LYS A 219 -9.24 -0.09 16.51
CA LYS A 219 -9.49 0.76 15.34
C LYS A 219 -8.91 2.14 15.61
N SER A 220 -7.73 2.38 15.09
CA SER A 220 -7.04 3.68 15.18
C SER A 220 -6.92 4.29 13.78
N PRO A 221 -7.01 5.61 13.65
CA PRO A 221 -6.91 6.25 12.35
C PRO A 221 -5.51 6.12 11.75
N CYS A 222 -5.45 6.12 10.43
CA CYS A 222 -4.24 6.36 9.66
C CYS A 222 -4.27 7.80 9.16
N GLU A 223 -3.34 8.66 9.61
CA GLU A 223 -3.48 10.11 9.44
C GLU A 223 -2.15 10.85 9.35
N ASP A 224 -2.20 12.09 8.83
CA ASP A 224 -1.01 12.96 8.67
C ASP A 224 0.05 12.32 7.77
N ILE A 225 -0.36 11.95 6.54
CA ILE A 225 0.47 11.20 5.59
C ILE A 225 0.82 12.10 4.40
N ILE A 226 2.11 12.13 4.05
CA ILE A 226 2.58 12.73 2.80
C ILE A 226 3.29 11.67 1.95
N ILE A 227 2.88 11.58 0.69
CA ILE A 227 3.51 10.75 -0.34
C ILE A 227 3.91 11.69 -1.46
N THR A 228 5.21 11.77 -1.78
CA THR A 228 5.70 12.70 -2.78
C THR A 228 6.90 12.18 -3.55
N ASN A 229 7.03 12.65 -4.80
CA ASN A 229 8.18 12.36 -5.68
C ASN A 229 8.46 10.85 -5.84
N CYS A 230 7.40 10.04 -5.91
CA CYS A 230 7.51 8.59 -6.08
C CYS A 230 7.19 8.16 -7.51
N THR A 231 7.82 7.07 -7.94
CA THR A 231 7.56 6.43 -9.25
C THR A 231 6.99 5.03 -9.04
N MET A 232 5.79 4.78 -9.56
CA MET A 232 5.12 3.48 -9.56
C MET A 232 5.19 2.92 -10.99
N ASN A 233 6.02 1.89 -11.22
CA ASN A 233 6.22 1.32 -12.56
C ASN A 233 5.31 0.13 -12.87
N HIS A 234 4.76 -0.52 -11.85
CA HIS A 234 3.79 -1.59 -11.97
C HIS A 234 3.10 -1.82 -10.62
N GLY A 235 1.82 -2.19 -10.65
CA GLY A 235 1.04 -2.57 -9.47
C GLY A 235 -0.46 -2.52 -9.74
N HIS A 236 -1.26 -3.11 -8.85
CA HIS A 236 -2.72 -3.05 -8.94
C HIS A 236 -3.29 -1.66 -8.63
N GLY A 237 -2.52 -0.82 -7.96
CA GLY A 237 -2.82 0.58 -7.72
C GLY A 237 -1.57 1.39 -7.42
N GLY A 238 -1.47 2.62 -7.92
CA GLY A 238 -0.34 3.51 -7.63
C GLY A 238 -0.36 3.94 -6.16
N VAL A 239 -1.33 4.74 -5.77
CA VAL A 239 -1.63 5.02 -4.37
C VAL A 239 -3.06 4.63 -4.06
N VAL A 240 -3.21 3.78 -3.05
CA VAL A 240 -4.47 3.14 -2.67
C VAL A 240 -4.87 3.53 -1.25
N ILE A 241 -6.14 3.80 -1.04
CA ILE A 241 -6.75 4.02 0.27
C ILE A 241 -7.77 2.91 0.52
N GLY A 242 -7.54 2.12 1.56
CA GLY A 242 -8.36 0.95 1.88
C GLY A 242 -7.84 -0.35 1.21
N SER A 243 -8.70 -1.39 1.16
CA SER A 243 -10.11 -1.48 1.61
C SER A 243 -10.31 -1.46 3.13
N GLU A 244 -9.27 -1.71 3.89
CA GLU A 244 -9.24 -1.71 5.35
C GLU A 244 -9.20 -0.24 5.85
N MET A 245 -10.38 0.30 6.21
CA MET A 245 -10.52 1.71 6.61
C MET A 245 -11.40 1.91 7.84
N SER A 246 -11.63 0.86 8.63
CA SER A 246 -12.58 0.89 9.75
C SER A 246 -12.14 1.82 10.89
N GLY A 247 -10.84 2.18 10.95
CA GLY A 247 -10.29 3.12 11.94
C GLY A 247 -10.17 4.57 11.44
N ASP A 248 -10.74 4.90 10.28
CA ASP A 248 -10.62 6.16 9.55
C ASP A 248 -9.26 6.36 8.85
N ILE A 249 -9.28 7.09 7.74
CA ILE A 249 -8.09 7.56 7.03
C ILE A 249 -8.30 9.03 6.70
N ARG A 250 -7.39 9.90 7.14
CA ARG A 250 -7.60 11.34 6.99
C ARG A 250 -6.30 12.15 6.93
N ARG A 251 -6.40 13.35 6.34
CA ARG A 251 -5.26 14.28 6.16
C ARG A 251 -4.11 13.60 5.43
N VAL A 252 -4.40 13.18 4.19
CA VAL A 252 -3.44 12.54 3.29
C VAL A 252 -3.15 13.45 2.11
N MET A 253 -1.88 13.67 1.82
CA MET A 253 -1.40 14.42 0.66
C MET A 253 -0.56 13.50 -0.24
N ILE A 254 -0.89 13.48 -1.53
CA ILE A 254 -0.20 12.68 -2.56
C ILE A 254 0.17 13.65 -3.69
N THR A 255 1.48 13.88 -3.90
CA THR A 255 1.91 14.90 -4.86
C THR A 255 3.14 14.48 -5.66
N ASP A 256 3.31 15.08 -6.84
CA ASP A 256 4.55 15.01 -7.63
C ASP A 256 4.99 13.58 -7.97
N CYS A 257 4.05 12.71 -8.33
CA CYS A 257 4.33 11.30 -8.60
C CYS A 257 4.13 10.93 -10.08
N ILE A 258 4.81 9.86 -10.50
CA ILE A 258 4.69 9.27 -11.84
C ILE A 258 4.20 7.83 -11.70
N PHE A 259 3.10 7.49 -12.41
CA PHE A 259 2.57 6.12 -12.44
C PHE A 259 2.63 5.57 -13.85
N ASN A 260 3.32 4.46 -14.03
CA ASN A 260 3.45 3.75 -15.30
C ASN A 260 2.90 2.33 -15.13
N ASP A 261 2.07 1.88 -16.06
CA ASP A 261 1.58 0.49 -16.14
C ASP A 261 0.90 0.00 -14.83
N THR A 262 0.38 0.91 -13.99
CA THR A 262 -0.46 0.53 -12.86
C THR A 262 -1.89 0.25 -13.32
N ASP A 263 -2.54 -0.78 -12.76
CA ASP A 263 -3.93 -1.06 -13.11
C ASP A 263 -4.83 0.15 -12.79
N ARG A 264 -4.72 0.70 -11.61
CA ARG A 264 -5.42 1.93 -11.19
C ARG A 264 -4.39 2.95 -10.70
N GLY A 265 -4.65 4.21 -11.00
CA GLY A 265 -3.78 5.29 -10.54
C GLY A 265 -4.02 5.60 -9.05
N ILE A 266 -4.89 6.57 -8.77
CA ILE A 266 -5.41 6.86 -7.44
C ILE A 266 -6.63 5.99 -7.20
N ARG A 267 -6.59 5.17 -6.16
CA ARG A 267 -7.60 4.15 -5.91
C ARG A 267 -8.10 4.20 -4.49
N MET A 268 -9.35 4.59 -4.28
CA MET A 268 -10.03 4.50 -2.99
C MET A 268 -11.06 3.36 -3.07
N LYS A 269 -10.97 2.40 -2.18
CA LYS A 269 -11.83 1.20 -2.21
C LYS A 269 -12.34 0.85 -0.82
N THR A 270 -13.64 0.55 -0.73
CA THR A 270 -14.30 0.09 0.49
C THR A 270 -15.60 -0.64 0.17
N ARG A 271 -16.29 -1.08 1.19
CA ARG A 271 -17.59 -1.74 1.09
C ARG A 271 -18.46 -1.50 2.32
N ARG A 272 -19.76 -1.72 2.19
CA ARG A 272 -20.64 -1.88 3.36
C ARG A 272 -20.09 -2.93 4.30
N GLY A 273 -20.26 -2.74 5.60
CA GLY A 273 -19.69 -3.57 6.63
C GLY A 273 -18.37 -3.04 7.19
N ARG A 274 -17.60 -2.27 6.43
CA ARG A 274 -16.31 -1.69 6.90
C ARG A 274 -16.50 -0.59 7.93
N GLY A 275 -17.53 0.28 7.75
CA GLY A 275 -17.60 1.52 8.52
C GLY A 275 -16.40 2.43 8.24
N GLY A 276 -16.14 3.34 9.16
CA GLY A 276 -15.02 4.29 9.06
C GLY A 276 -15.24 5.38 8.01
N LYS A 277 -14.32 6.33 7.99
CA LYS A 277 -14.38 7.48 7.10
C LYS A 277 -13.02 7.77 6.46
N VAL A 278 -13.03 8.02 5.16
CA VAL A 278 -11.91 8.61 4.42
C VAL A 278 -12.20 10.07 4.18
N SER A 279 -11.37 10.97 4.70
CA SER A 279 -11.60 12.42 4.58
C SER A 279 -10.31 13.23 4.46
N ASP A 280 -10.46 14.44 3.92
CA ASP A 280 -9.38 15.41 3.82
C ASP A 280 -8.18 14.85 3.03
N ILE A 281 -8.49 14.39 1.82
CA ILE A 281 -7.52 13.83 0.88
C ILE A 281 -7.20 14.84 -0.20
N THR A 282 -5.93 15.13 -0.40
CA THR A 282 -5.44 15.97 -1.49
C THR A 282 -4.51 15.17 -2.39
N VAL A 283 -4.80 15.17 -3.69
CA VAL A 283 -3.97 14.60 -4.75
C VAL A 283 -3.64 15.69 -5.74
N ASP A 284 -2.36 15.89 -6.02
CA ASP A 284 -1.92 16.97 -6.90
C ASP A 284 -0.69 16.61 -7.73
N ASN A 285 -0.64 17.11 -8.97
CA ASN A 285 0.51 16.98 -9.87
C ASN A 285 0.97 15.54 -10.11
N ILE A 286 0.09 14.69 -10.68
CA ILE A 286 0.38 13.29 -11.00
C ILE A 286 0.39 13.08 -12.51
N LEU A 287 1.44 12.46 -13.02
CA LEU A 287 1.54 11.98 -14.39
C LEU A 287 1.29 10.47 -14.43
N MET A 288 0.37 10.02 -15.29
CA MET A 288 0.04 8.61 -15.43
C MET A 288 0.16 8.15 -16.88
N THR A 289 0.65 6.93 -17.09
CA THR A 289 0.74 6.33 -18.42
C THR A 289 0.30 4.86 -18.38
N ASN A 290 -0.56 4.48 -19.34
CA ASN A 290 -1.02 3.10 -19.52
C ASN A 290 -1.74 2.51 -18.30
N THR A 291 -2.63 3.30 -17.69
CA THR A 291 -3.48 2.84 -16.59
C THR A 291 -4.80 2.26 -17.10
N ILE A 292 -5.35 1.29 -16.40
CA ILE A 292 -6.71 0.80 -16.68
C ILE A 292 -7.73 1.89 -16.35
N CYS A 293 -7.61 2.49 -15.17
CA CYS A 293 -8.45 3.60 -14.73
C CYS A 293 -7.64 4.55 -13.81
N PRO A 294 -7.37 5.80 -14.22
CA PRO A 294 -6.56 6.74 -13.44
C PRO A 294 -7.14 7.09 -12.07
N LEU A 295 -8.47 7.27 -12.00
CA LEU A 295 -9.15 7.76 -10.80
C LEU A 295 -10.29 6.81 -10.43
N VAL A 296 -10.17 6.15 -9.29
CA VAL A 296 -11.18 5.20 -8.80
C VAL A 296 -11.58 5.53 -7.36
N ILE A 297 -12.87 5.73 -7.12
CA ILE A 297 -13.48 5.73 -5.78
C ILE A 297 -14.63 4.73 -5.80
N ASN A 298 -14.49 3.62 -5.08
CA ASN A 298 -15.39 2.49 -5.16
C ASN A 298 -15.86 2.03 -3.77
N SER A 299 -17.17 2.15 -3.50
CA SER A 299 -17.81 1.70 -2.26
C SER A 299 -18.45 0.30 -2.33
N TYR A 300 -18.14 -0.47 -3.39
CA TYR A 300 -18.68 -1.83 -3.64
C TYR A 300 -17.58 -2.88 -3.81
N TYR A 301 -16.45 -2.69 -3.12
CA TYR A 301 -15.29 -3.59 -3.25
C TYR A 301 -15.59 -4.97 -2.68
N PHE A 302 -15.43 -6.03 -3.48
CA PHE A 302 -15.88 -7.38 -3.13
C PHE A 302 -14.78 -8.33 -2.63
N CYS A 303 -13.50 -7.92 -2.65
CA CYS A 303 -12.42 -8.80 -2.23
C CYS A 303 -12.27 -8.85 -0.70
N GLY A 304 -11.65 -9.93 -0.23
CA GLY A 304 -11.47 -10.19 1.18
C GLY A 304 -12.72 -10.76 1.89
N PRO A 305 -12.60 -11.09 3.18
CA PRO A 305 -13.69 -11.63 3.98
C PRO A 305 -14.91 -10.69 3.98
N GLY A 306 -16.11 -11.25 3.86
CA GLY A 306 -17.36 -10.49 3.82
C GLY A 306 -17.64 -9.71 2.54
N GLY A 307 -16.67 -9.59 1.63
CA GLY A 307 -16.84 -8.82 0.38
C GLY A 307 -17.88 -9.39 -0.59
N LYS A 308 -18.19 -10.67 -0.49
CA LYS A 308 -19.17 -11.36 -1.32
C LYS A 308 -20.57 -11.46 -0.69
N TYR A 309 -20.81 -10.81 0.44
CA TYR A 309 -22.17 -10.75 1.00
C TYR A 309 -23.09 -9.96 0.08
N SER A 310 -24.36 -10.39 -0.04
CA SER A 310 -25.34 -9.77 -0.94
C SER A 310 -25.50 -8.27 -0.70
N VAL A 311 -25.43 -7.82 0.54
CA VAL A 311 -25.50 -6.40 0.92
C VAL A 311 -24.37 -5.55 0.29
N VAL A 312 -23.22 -6.15 -0.02
CA VAL A 312 -22.10 -5.43 -0.66
C VAL A 312 -22.40 -5.14 -2.13
N ALA A 313 -23.02 -6.08 -2.83
CA ALA A 313 -23.41 -5.92 -4.24
C ALA A 313 -24.69 -5.10 -4.43
N ASP A 314 -25.51 -4.99 -3.40
CA ASP A 314 -26.81 -4.32 -3.44
C ASP A 314 -26.67 -2.83 -3.81
N LYS A 315 -27.45 -2.38 -4.81
CA LYS A 315 -27.47 -0.99 -5.29
C LYS A 315 -28.58 -0.16 -4.66
N GLU A 316 -29.49 -0.79 -3.91
CA GLU A 316 -30.55 -0.11 -3.22
C GLU A 316 -30.06 0.54 -1.92
N LYS A 317 -30.78 1.58 -1.50
CA LYS A 317 -30.47 2.31 -0.26
C LYS A 317 -30.63 1.43 0.96
N GLN A 318 -29.59 1.34 1.79
CA GLN A 318 -29.60 0.59 3.05
C GLN A 318 -29.71 1.52 4.26
N PRO A 319 -30.15 1.02 5.43
CA PRO A 319 -30.09 1.79 6.68
C PRO A 319 -28.64 2.17 7.04
N ILE A 320 -28.45 3.42 7.43
CA ILE A 320 -27.17 3.93 7.94
C ILE A 320 -26.91 3.37 9.33
N ASN A 321 -25.70 2.85 9.57
CA ASN A 321 -25.24 2.37 10.85
C ASN A 321 -23.72 2.55 10.99
N ASN A 322 -23.11 2.07 12.07
CA ASN A 322 -21.66 2.17 12.33
C ASN A 322 -20.77 1.38 11.35
N GLN A 323 -21.36 0.54 10.52
CA GLN A 323 -20.67 -0.21 9.46
C GLN A 323 -20.82 0.45 8.07
N THR A 324 -21.50 1.58 7.98
CA THR A 324 -21.63 2.36 6.74
C THR A 324 -20.34 3.17 6.54
N PRO A 325 -19.57 2.96 5.44
CA PRO A 325 -18.36 3.72 5.17
C PRO A 325 -18.69 5.07 4.53
N TYR A 326 -17.80 6.06 4.74
CA TYR A 326 -17.94 7.41 4.19
C TYR A 326 -16.71 7.88 3.45
N TYR A 327 -16.92 8.63 2.37
CA TYR A 327 -15.92 9.41 1.65
C TYR A 327 -16.32 10.88 1.62
N GLU A 328 -15.45 11.77 2.07
CA GLU A 328 -15.74 13.21 2.04
C GLU A 328 -14.48 14.09 1.93
N ASN A 329 -14.62 15.33 1.44
CA ASN A 329 -13.55 16.32 1.35
C ASN A 329 -12.34 15.81 0.55
N ILE A 330 -12.55 15.40 -0.69
CA ILE A 330 -11.51 14.87 -1.57
C ILE A 330 -11.23 15.89 -2.67
N THR A 331 -9.99 16.31 -2.81
CA THR A 331 -9.52 17.18 -3.89
C THR A 331 -8.49 16.45 -4.74
N ILE A 332 -8.71 16.40 -6.04
CA ILE A 332 -7.80 15.82 -7.03
C ILE A 332 -7.55 16.87 -8.10
N SER A 333 -6.29 17.29 -8.28
CA SER A 333 -5.92 18.38 -9.17
C SER A 333 -4.65 18.08 -9.96
N ASN A 334 -4.51 18.77 -11.11
CA ASN A 334 -3.31 18.73 -11.96
C ASN A 334 -2.90 17.29 -12.36
N ILE A 335 -3.86 16.53 -12.89
CA ILE A 335 -3.63 15.15 -13.33
C ILE A 335 -3.49 15.10 -14.84
N THR A 336 -2.43 14.45 -15.31
CA THR A 336 -2.28 14.09 -16.72
C THR A 336 -2.21 12.58 -16.84
N ALA A 337 -3.16 11.95 -17.56
CA ALA A 337 -3.14 10.52 -17.82
C ALA A 337 -3.18 10.23 -19.32
N ARG A 338 -2.32 9.31 -19.77
CA ARG A 338 -2.19 8.90 -21.18
C ARG A 338 -2.44 7.41 -21.33
N LYS A 339 -3.03 7.01 -22.47
CA LYS A 339 -3.32 5.61 -22.80
C LYS A 339 -4.20 4.91 -21.75
N THR A 340 -5.23 5.60 -21.29
CA THR A 340 -6.21 5.04 -20.32
C THR A 340 -7.10 4.01 -21.00
N ARG A 341 -7.27 2.82 -20.40
CA ARG A 341 -7.90 1.68 -21.07
C ARG A 341 -9.40 1.55 -20.83
N ALA A 342 -9.86 1.56 -19.58
CA ALA A 342 -11.27 1.34 -19.24
C ALA A 342 -12.09 2.63 -19.29
N CYS A 343 -11.81 3.55 -18.38
CA CYS A 343 -12.48 4.85 -18.34
C CYS A 343 -11.60 5.90 -17.66
N ALA A 344 -11.90 7.17 -17.92
CA ALA A 344 -11.14 8.29 -17.36
C ALA A 344 -11.26 8.38 -15.84
N ALA A 345 -12.45 8.15 -15.30
CA ALA A 345 -12.67 8.06 -13.86
C ALA A 345 -13.87 7.15 -13.55
N PHE A 346 -13.77 6.38 -12.48
CA PHE A 346 -14.81 5.51 -11.97
C PHE A 346 -15.09 5.86 -10.50
N ILE A 347 -16.22 6.53 -10.26
CA ILE A 347 -16.59 7.08 -8.95
C ILE A 347 -17.95 6.53 -8.58
N TYR A 348 -18.01 5.62 -7.60
CA TYR A 348 -19.22 4.93 -7.24
C TYR A 348 -19.44 4.89 -5.73
N GLY A 349 -20.23 5.84 -5.21
CA GLY A 349 -20.64 5.92 -3.81
C GLY A 349 -21.85 5.02 -3.51
N LEU A 350 -22.18 4.91 -2.23
CA LEU A 350 -23.40 4.24 -1.77
C LEU A 350 -24.61 5.22 -1.85
N PRO A 351 -25.83 4.75 -2.14
CA PRO A 351 -27.00 5.63 -2.17
C PRO A 351 -27.38 6.20 -0.80
N GLU A 352 -27.05 5.50 0.29
CA GLU A 352 -27.22 5.98 1.67
C GLU A 352 -26.06 6.84 2.18
N ALA A 353 -24.86 6.68 1.61
CA ALA A 353 -23.65 7.38 1.96
C ALA A 353 -22.92 7.83 0.70
N PRO A 354 -23.43 8.85 -0.01
CA PRO A 354 -22.79 9.36 -1.21
C PRO A 354 -21.40 9.93 -0.91
N ILE A 355 -20.54 9.92 -1.92
CA ILE A 355 -19.23 10.59 -1.86
C ILE A 355 -19.47 12.10 -1.81
N ARG A 356 -18.99 12.78 -0.77
CA ARG A 356 -19.29 14.20 -0.52
C ARG A 356 -18.11 15.12 -0.74
N ASN A 357 -18.40 16.33 -1.23
CA ASN A 357 -17.40 17.40 -1.38
C ASN A 357 -16.18 16.94 -2.23
N LEU A 358 -16.42 16.30 -3.36
CA LEU A 358 -15.40 15.90 -4.32
C LEU A 358 -15.07 17.07 -5.25
N ARG A 359 -13.79 17.38 -5.40
CA ARG A 359 -13.29 18.39 -6.34
C ARG A 359 -12.30 17.77 -7.31
N LEU A 360 -12.58 17.91 -8.61
CA LEU A 360 -11.73 17.48 -9.71
C LEU A 360 -11.34 18.72 -10.51
N THR A 361 -10.04 19.07 -10.57
CA THR A 361 -9.59 20.34 -11.17
C THR A 361 -8.34 20.14 -12.03
N ASN A 362 -8.31 20.74 -13.22
CA ASN A 362 -7.17 20.69 -14.15
C ASN A 362 -6.75 19.23 -14.46
N ILE A 363 -7.65 18.45 -15.01
CA ILE A 363 -7.43 17.03 -15.32
C ILE A 363 -7.47 16.83 -16.83
N ALA A 364 -6.42 16.25 -17.40
CA ALA A 364 -6.31 15.90 -18.80
C ALA A 364 -6.08 14.40 -18.97
N ILE A 365 -7.01 13.70 -19.60
CA ILE A 365 -6.95 12.25 -19.77
C ILE A 365 -7.11 11.89 -21.25
N ASP A 366 -6.16 11.14 -21.79
CA ASP A 366 -6.28 10.55 -23.13
C ASP A 366 -6.57 9.05 -22.99
N LEU A 367 -7.64 8.64 -23.65
CA LEU A 367 -8.05 7.25 -23.74
C LEU A 367 -7.26 6.51 -24.83
N VAL A 368 -7.22 5.19 -24.74
CA VAL A 368 -6.64 4.37 -25.82
C VAL A 368 -7.50 4.49 -27.08
N LYS A 369 -6.84 4.64 -28.23
CA LYS A 369 -7.50 4.71 -29.55
C LYS A 369 -7.62 3.35 -30.24
N ASP A 370 -6.97 2.34 -29.68
CA ASP A 370 -7.03 0.97 -30.21
C ASP A 370 -8.31 0.27 -29.75
N HIS A 371 -9.26 0.23 -30.65
CA HIS A 371 -10.56 -0.42 -30.42
C HIS A 371 -10.52 -1.95 -30.47
N THR A 372 -9.36 -2.56 -30.76
CA THR A 372 -9.18 -4.02 -30.72
C THR A 372 -8.89 -4.53 -29.31
N LEU A 373 -8.40 -3.66 -28.41
CA LEU A 373 -8.15 -4.03 -27.02
C LEU A 373 -9.44 -4.48 -26.32
N PRO A 374 -9.38 -5.53 -25.48
CA PRO A 374 -10.57 -5.99 -24.76
C PRO A 374 -11.06 -4.95 -23.73
N ALA A 375 -12.38 -4.90 -23.53
CA ALA A 375 -12.96 -4.18 -22.42
C ALA A 375 -12.50 -4.81 -21.09
N VAL A 376 -12.16 -3.97 -20.12
CA VAL A 376 -11.62 -4.37 -18.81
C VAL A 376 -12.39 -3.72 -17.65
N GLU A 377 -12.28 -4.30 -16.47
CA GLU A 377 -12.96 -3.78 -15.28
C GLU A 377 -12.24 -2.53 -14.74
N PRO A 378 -12.90 -1.37 -14.67
CA PRO A 378 -12.30 -0.15 -14.10
C PRO A 378 -12.07 -0.30 -12.58
N ALA A 379 -12.94 -1.04 -11.90
CA ALA A 379 -12.88 -1.29 -10.46
C ALA A 379 -13.35 -2.71 -10.15
N MET A 380 -12.91 -3.25 -9.01
CA MET A 380 -13.29 -4.58 -8.53
C MET A 380 -14.66 -4.51 -7.85
N ILE A 381 -15.72 -4.75 -8.60
CA ILE A 381 -17.12 -4.77 -8.18
C ILE A 381 -17.73 -6.09 -8.59
N GLN A 382 -18.52 -6.72 -7.71
CA GLN A 382 -19.25 -7.92 -8.08
C GLN A 382 -20.22 -7.60 -9.23
N ASP A 383 -20.18 -8.39 -10.30
CA ASP A 383 -20.92 -8.18 -11.54
C ASP A 383 -20.65 -6.81 -12.20
N GLY A 384 -19.43 -6.30 -12.02
CA GLY A 384 -18.98 -5.03 -12.55
C GLY A 384 -18.94 -5.01 -14.09
N GLN A 385 -19.39 -3.90 -14.68
CA GLN A 385 -19.36 -3.72 -16.12
C GLN A 385 -17.94 -3.52 -16.60
N LYS A 386 -17.51 -4.27 -17.64
CA LYS A 386 -16.28 -4.02 -18.36
C LYS A 386 -16.44 -2.82 -19.28
N MET A 387 -15.43 -1.96 -19.30
CA MET A 387 -15.41 -0.71 -20.04
C MET A 387 -14.23 -0.66 -21.02
N ARG A 388 -14.37 0.11 -22.08
CA ARG A 388 -13.31 0.37 -23.06
C ARG A 388 -13.37 1.82 -23.49
N ALA A 389 -12.34 2.59 -23.15
CA ALA A 389 -12.21 3.99 -23.54
C ALA A 389 -13.48 4.82 -23.23
N GLU A 390 -14.09 4.56 -22.08
CA GLU A 390 -15.24 5.33 -21.61
C GLU A 390 -14.78 6.64 -20.98
N LYS A 391 -15.66 7.64 -20.96
CA LYS A 391 -15.32 8.93 -20.38
C LYS A 391 -15.37 8.87 -18.85
N LEU A 392 -16.44 9.34 -18.25
CA LEU A 392 -16.57 9.45 -16.81
C LEU A 392 -17.77 8.62 -16.33
N PHE A 393 -17.55 7.74 -15.37
CA PHE A 393 -18.62 7.07 -14.63
C PHE A 393 -18.67 7.64 -13.21
N MET A 394 -19.80 8.25 -12.84
CA MET A 394 -19.99 8.87 -11.52
C MET A 394 -21.41 8.67 -11.03
N VAL A 395 -21.55 7.95 -9.90
CA VAL A 395 -22.85 7.61 -9.29
C VAL A 395 -22.79 7.82 -7.78
N ASN A 396 -23.88 8.31 -7.19
CA ASN A 396 -24.04 8.58 -5.77
C ASN A 396 -22.93 9.50 -5.23
N THR A 397 -22.86 10.70 -5.79
CA THR A 397 -21.99 11.79 -5.29
C THR A 397 -22.86 12.98 -4.88
N GLU A 398 -22.38 13.77 -3.93
CA GLU A 398 -23.03 14.95 -3.41
C GLU A 398 -22.05 16.12 -3.30
N ASN A 399 -22.46 17.32 -3.69
CA ASN A 399 -21.60 18.51 -3.70
C ASN A 399 -20.25 18.30 -4.42
N THR A 400 -20.34 17.79 -5.66
CA THR A 400 -19.17 17.53 -6.50
C THR A 400 -18.93 18.72 -7.44
N LYS A 401 -17.66 19.17 -7.54
CA LYS A 401 -17.25 20.22 -8.46
C LYS A 401 -16.18 19.67 -9.43
N ILE A 402 -16.44 19.82 -10.73
CA ILE A 402 -15.49 19.50 -11.79
C ILE A 402 -15.16 20.79 -12.52
N THR A 403 -13.87 21.13 -12.60
CA THR A 403 -13.38 22.36 -13.22
C THR A 403 -12.20 22.04 -14.14
N ASN A 404 -12.24 22.48 -15.38
CA ASN A 404 -11.16 22.27 -16.37
C ASN A 404 -10.72 20.81 -16.48
N MET A 405 -11.67 19.91 -16.74
CA MET A 405 -11.39 18.50 -17.00
C MET A 405 -11.63 18.19 -18.49
N THR A 406 -10.65 17.60 -19.16
CA THR A 406 -10.75 17.18 -20.54
C THR A 406 -10.48 15.69 -20.70
N VAL A 407 -11.24 15.06 -21.59
CA VAL A 407 -11.02 13.67 -22.01
C VAL A 407 -10.90 13.68 -23.53
N ASP A 408 -9.77 13.19 -24.08
CA ASP A 408 -9.43 13.27 -25.51
C ASP A 408 -9.54 14.69 -26.11
N GLY A 409 -9.13 15.70 -25.32
CA GLY A 409 -9.16 17.11 -25.73
C GLY A 409 -10.56 17.75 -25.74
N MET A 410 -11.61 17.02 -25.37
CA MET A 410 -12.97 17.55 -25.26
C MET A 410 -13.31 17.82 -23.78
N ASN A 411 -13.89 18.99 -23.51
CA ASN A 411 -14.46 19.26 -22.19
C ASN A 411 -15.54 18.21 -21.87
N THR A 412 -15.45 17.61 -20.69
CA THR A 412 -16.41 16.60 -20.28
C THR A 412 -17.74 17.23 -19.95
N GLN A 413 -18.76 16.98 -20.77
CA GLN A 413 -20.13 16.93 -20.26
C GLN A 413 -20.30 15.59 -19.58
N LEU A 414 -20.89 15.56 -18.38
CA LEU A 414 -21.17 14.33 -17.66
C LEU A 414 -22.07 13.41 -18.51
N PHE A 415 -21.60 12.21 -18.76
CA PHE A 415 -22.29 11.27 -19.62
C PHE A 415 -23.20 10.27 -18.90
N TYR A 416 -23.13 10.20 -17.58
CA TYR A 416 -24.01 9.32 -16.79
C TYR A 416 -24.32 9.92 -15.42
N THR A 417 -25.59 10.28 -15.20
CA THR A 417 -26.09 10.80 -13.92
C THR A 417 -27.37 10.08 -13.53
N GLU A 418 -27.29 8.98 -12.82
CA GLU A 418 -28.40 8.54 -12.01
C GLU A 418 -28.24 9.14 -10.61
N LYS A 419 -29.20 10.02 -10.25
CA LYS A 419 -29.35 10.62 -8.91
C LYS A 419 -28.16 11.44 -8.39
N ASN A 420 -27.70 12.45 -9.11
CA ASN A 420 -26.63 13.34 -8.66
C ASN A 420 -27.11 14.78 -8.49
N ASN A 421 -26.85 15.38 -7.34
CA ASN A 421 -26.86 16.83 -7.19
C ASN A 421 -25.52 17.39 -7.69
N LEU A 422 -25.32 17.46 -8.99
CA LEU A 422 -24.16 18.04 -9.61
C LEU A 422 -24.36 19.53 -9.83
N ASN A 423 -23.62 20.36 -9.10
CA ASN A 423 -23.42 21.77 -9.48
C ASN A 423 -22.24 21.83 -10.47
N LEU A 424 -22.52 21.61 -11.75
CA LEU A 424 -21.59 21.93 -12.83
C LEU A 424 -21.69 23.43 -13.09
N LYS A 425 -20.64 24.18 -12.77
CA LYS A 425 -20.40 25.49 -13.37
C LYS A 425 -19.35 25.32 -14.44
N ASN A 426 -19.76 25.51 -15.70
CA ASN A 426 -18.85 25.79 -16.78
C ASN A 426 -18.42 27.26 -16.61
N ASP A 427 -17.17 27.49 -16.22
CA ASP A 427 -16.53 28.78 -16.43
C ASP A 427 -15.75 28.74 -17.74
#